data_5f8401dc16c97d3f473eb9bb5b1968b3
#
_entry.id   5f8401dc16c97d3f473eb9bb5b1968b3
#
_cell.length_a   1.000
_cell.length_b   1.000
_cell.length_c   1.000
_cell.angle_alpha   90.00
_cell.angle_beta   90.00
_cell.angle_gamma   90.00
#
_symmetry.space_group_name_H-M   'P 1'
#
loop_
_entity.id
_entity.type
_entity.pdbx_description
1 polymer ?
#
loop_
_entity_poly.entity_id
_entity_poly.type
_entity_poly.pdbx_seq_one_letter_code
_entity_poly.pdbx_strand_id
1 'polypeptide(L)'
;MKDFYDLEILSRTFAFEGETLAKAIQNTFQKRGTDLPMAGLPVAFTSEFYDDVNKKRQWTAFCAKNKSYVEKAEFKAVMEAIRNFLALPVRTLQEGHSFTKTWKPGGPWR
;
A
#
# COMPACT_ATOMS: atom_id res chain seq x y z
N MET A 1 6.37 -7.52 7.22
CA MET A 1 6.64 -7.57 5.75
C MET A 1 5.58 -8.30 4.94
N LYS A 2 4.92 -9.29 5.52
CA LYS A 2 3.86 -10.02 4.82
C LYS A 2 2.74 -9.10 4.33
N ASP A 3 2.33 -8.12 5.13
CA ASP A 3 1.24 -7.20 4.77
C ASP A 3 1.60 -6.37 3.53
N PHE A 4 2.85 -5.95 3.38
CA PHE A 4 3.30 -5.23 2.19
C PHE A 4 3.29 -6.14 0.97
N TYR A 5 3.75 -7.37 1.13
CA TYR A 5 3.70 -8.36 0.05
C TYR A 5 2.27 -8.61 -0.42
N ASP A 6 1.35 -8.82 0.52
CA ASP A 6 -0.06 -9.06 0.21
C ASP A 6 -0.71 -7.87 -0.51
N LEU A 7 -0.43 -6.63 -0.07
CA LEU A 7 -0.94 -5.42 -0.71
C LEU A 7 -0.44 -5.27 -2.15
N GLU A 8 0.84 -5.56 -2.38
CA GLU A 8 1.41 -5.49 -3.73
C GLU A 8 0.74 -6.51 -4.64
N ILE A 9 0.55 -7.76 -4.18
CA ILE A 9 -0.14 -8.80 -4.95
C ILE A 9 -1.56 -8.38 -5.28
N LEU A 10 -2.31 -7.86 -4.30
CA LEU A 10 -3.67 -7.39 -4.52
C LEU A 10 -3.72 -6.30 -5.59
N SER A 11 -2.77 -5.36 -5.57
CA SER A 11 -2.74 -4.24 -6.50
C SER A 11 -2.52 -4.68 -7.96
N ARG A 12 -1.79 -5.76 -8.20
CA ARG A 12 -1.49 -6.24 -9.56
C ARG A 12 -2.40 -7.36 -10.03
N THR A 13 -3.20 -7.94 -9.14
CA THR A 13 -4.01 -9.12 -9.45
C THR A 13 -5.49 -8.80 -9.63
N PHE A 14 -6.01 -7.85 -8.86
CA PHE A 14 -7.44 -7.56 -8.81
C PHE A 14 -7.77 -6.13 -9.21
N ALA A 15 -9.03 -5.93 -9.66
CA ALA A 15 -9.60 -4.61 -9.85
C ALA A 15 -10.28 -4.17 -8.55
N PHE A 16 -10.32 -2.86 -8.30
CA PHE A 16 -10.98 -2.29 -7.12
C PHE A 16 -11.78 -1.05 -7.47
N GLU A 17 -12.93 -0.90 -6.82
CA GLU A 17 -13.67 0.35 -6.85
C GLU A 17 -13.09 1.29 -5.79
N GLY A 18 -12.80 2.53 -6.17
CA GLY A 18 -12.16 3.50 -5.29
C GLY A 18 -12.96 3.77 -4.02
N GLU A 19 -14.28 3.89 -4.13
CA GLU A 19 -15.15 4.13 -2.99
C GLU A 19 -15.08 2.99 -1.97
N THR A 20 -15.15 1.75 -2.44
CA THR A 20 -15.08 0.56 -1.59
C THR A 20 -13.72 0.45 -0.91
N LEU A 21 -12.65 0.68 -1.66
CA LEU A 21 -11.29 0.63 -1.11
C LEU A 21 -11.06 1.74 -0.07
N ALA A 22 -11.53 2.96 -0.34
CA ALA A 22 -11.40 4.07 0.60
C ALA A 22 -12.12 3.77 1.92
N LYS A 23 -13.33 3.21 1.86
CA LYS A 23 -14.06 2.78 3.06
C LYS A 23 -13.31 1.72 3.84
N ALA A 24 -12.72 0.74 3.15
CA ALA A 24 -11.95 -0.31 3.79
C ALA A 24 -10.73 0.25 4.52
N ILE A 25 -10.02 1.20 3.91
CA ILE A 25 -8.89 1.89 4.53
C ILE A 25 -9.33 2.65 5.80
N GLN A 26 -10.40 3.42 5.68
CA GLN A 26 -10.93 4.19 6.80
C GLN A 26 -11.33 3.28 7.97
N ASN A 27 -12.04 2.20 7.68
CA ASN A 27 -12.46 1.24 8.69
C ASN A 27 -11.28 0.57 9.38
N THR A 28 -10.22 0.27 8.63
CA THR A 28 -9.00 -0.32 9.19
C THR A 28 -8.33 0.61 10.18
N PHE A 29 -8.19 1.89 9.84
CA PHE A 29 -7.62 2.89 10.75
C PHE A 29 -8.46 3.05 12.00
N GLN A 30 -9.78 3.16 11.86
CA GLN A 30 -10.70 3.27 13.00
C GLN A 30 -10.61 2.04 13.92
N LYS A 31 -10.58 0.86 13.35
CA LYS A 31 -10.53 -0.41 14.11
C LYS A 31 -9.24 -0.56 14.90
N ARG A 32 -8.12 -0.04 14.36
CA ARG A 32 -6.82 -0.07 15.04
C ARG A 32 -6.65 1.11 16.01
N GLY A 33 -7.62 2.01 16.09
CA GLY A 33 -7.52 3.20 16.93
C GLY A 33 -6.44 4.18 16.46
N THR A 34 -6.11 4.13 15.17
CA THR A 34 -5.09 4.99 14.56
C THR A 34 -5.77 6.01 13.66
N ASP A 35 -5.39 7.28 13.80
CA ASP A 35 -5.92 8.33 12.94
C ASP A 35 -5.18 8.37 11.61
N LEU A 36 -5.92 8.68 10.53
CA LEU A 36 -5.30 9.00 9.26
C LEU A 36 -4.51 10.29 9.39
N PRO A 37 -3.32 10.41 8.79
CA PRO A 37 -2.61 11.67 8.72
C PRO A 37 -3.51 12.75 8.13
N MET A 38 -3.48 13.96 8.69
CA MET A 38 -4.31 15.06 8.21
C MET A 38 -3.82 15.62 6.87
N ALA A 39 -2.54 15.47 6.59
CA ALA A 39 -1.92 15.91 5.35
C ALA A 39 -0.67 15.09 5.06
N GLY A 40 -0.27 15.05 3.79
CA GLY A 40 0.89 14.30 3.36
C GLY A 40 0.66 12.80 3.30
N LEU A 41 1.65 12.06 2.85
CA LEU A 41 1.58 10.60 2.75
C LEU A 41 2.00 9.96 4.08
N PRO A 42 1.39 8.81 4.46
CA PRO A 42 1.92 8.01 5.56
C PRO A 42 3.40 7.72 5.35
N VAL A 43 4.15 7.61 6.45
CA VAL A 43 5.60 7.41 6.38
C VAL A 43 5.99 6.15 5.60
N ALA A 44 5.14 5.11 5.63
CA ALA A 44 5.37 3.88 4.87
C ALA A 44 5.42 4.09 3.35
N PHE A 45 4.87 5.20 2.84
CA PHE A 45 4.87 5.51 1.40
C PHE A 45 6.01 6.43 1.00
N THR A 46 6.89 6.78 1.91
CA THR A 46 7.99 7.72 1.66
C THR A 46 9.32 7.00 1.46
N SER A 47 10.26 7.69 0.81
CA SER A 47 11.60 7.16 0.60
C SER A 47 12.36 6.90 1.92
N GLU A 48 12.05 7.65 2.96
CA GLU A 48 12.63 7.43 4.29
C GLU A 48 12.35 6.00 4.78
N PHE A 49 11.18 5.48 4.50
CA PHE A 49 10.80 4.13 4.89
C PHE A 49 11.46 3.07 4.03
N TYR A 50 11.32 3.14 2.70
CA TYR A 50 11.81 2.07 1.84
C TYR A 50 13.31 2.13 1.54
N ASP A 51 13.97 3.26 1.83
CA ASP A 51 15.43 3.37 1.75
C ASP A 51 16.11 3.04 3.08
N ASP A 52 15.35 2.84 4.15
CA ASP A 52 15.89 2.47 5.46
C ASP A 52 16.57 1.09 5.39
N VAL A 53 17.84 1.04 5.87
CA VAL A 53 18.66 -0.19 5.81
C VAL A 53 18.02 -1.33 6.58
N ASN A 54 17.43 -1.04 7.74
CA ASN A 54 16.79 -2.06 8.57
C ASN A 54 15.55 -2.64 7.91
N LYS A 55 14.76 -1.79 7.25
CA LYS A 55 13.56 -2.23 6.51
C LYS A 55 13.94 -3.10 5.31
N LYS A 56 15.00 -2.72 4.59
CA LYS A 56 15.51 -3.53 3.48
C LYS A 56 15.99 -4.90 3.96
N ARG A 57 16.66 -4.96 5.11
CA ARG A 57 17.09 -6.22 5.72
C ARG A 57 15.91 -7.10 6.11
N GLN A 58 14.87 -6.51 6.70
CA GLN A 58 13.64 -7.23 7.05
C GLN A 58 12.97 -7.81 5.82
N TRP A 59 12.93 -7.04 4.73
CA TRP A 59 12.38 -7.51 3.46
C TRP A 59 13.19 -8.68 2.89
N THR A 60 14.51 -8.56 2.88
CA THR A 60 15.41 -9.62 2.39
C THR A 60 15.23 -10.91 3.20
N ALA A 61 15.13 -10.80 4.52
CA ALA A 61 14.90 -11.94 5.40
C ALA A 61 13.54 -12.58 5.14
N PHE A 62 12.50 -11.75 4.94
CA PHE A 62 11.16 -12.24 4.60
C PHE A 62 11.16 -13.02 3.28
N CYS A 63 11.79 -12.50 2.24
CA CYS A 63 11.88 -13.19 0.95
C CYS A 63 12.65 -14.50 1.06
N ALA A 64 13.76 -14.51 1.80
CA ALA A 64 14.56 -15.72 2.00
C ALA A 64 13.80 -16.80 2.76
N LYS A 65 13.03 -16.41 3.78
CA LYS A 65 12.24 -17.34 4.59
C LYS A 65 11.05 -17.92 3.82
N ASN A 66 10.54 -17.22 2.82
CA ASN A 66 9.32 -17.57 2.10
C ASN A 66 9.55 -17.80 0.60
N LYS A 67 10.73 -18.27 0.22
CA LYS A 67 11.09 -18.50 -1.20
C LYS A 67 10.13 -19.39 -1.96
N SER A 68 9.41 -20.26 -1.27
CA SER A 68 8.50 -21.21 -1.93
C SER A 68 7.31 -20.54 -2.60
N TYR A 69 6.95 -19.31 -2.18
CA TYR A 69 5.79 -18.62 -2.74
C TYR A 69 6.01 -17.11 -3.00
N VAL A 70 7.09 -16.54 -2.47
CA VAL A 70 7.40 -15.13 -2.69
C VAL A 70 8.38 -14.98 -3.84
N GLU A 71 7.97 -14.27 -4.88
CA GLU A 71 8.86 -13.90 -5.97
C GLU A 71 9.88 -12.89 -5.48
N LYS A 72 11.11 -13.03 -5.97
CA LYS A 72 12.17 -12.09 -5.63
C LYS A 72 11.85 -10.72 -6.22
N ALA A 73 11.66 -9.74 -5.36
CA ALA A 73 11.39 -8.37 -5.76
C ALA A 73 12.14 -7.41 -4.84
N GLU A 74 12.53 -6.26 -5.36
CA GLU A 74 13.16 -5.22 -4.55
C GLU A 74 12.12 -4.55 -3.66
N PHE A 75 12.48 -4.27 -2.42
CA PHE A 75 11.59 -3.61 -1.47
C PHE A 75 11.10 -2.26 -1.99
N LYS A 76 11.99 -1.48 -2.59
CA LYS A 76 11.64 -0.20 -3.20
C LYS A 76 10.53 -0.34 -4.24
N ALA A 77 10.65 -1.32 -5.14
CA ALA A 77 9.65 -1.56 -6.18
C ALA A 77 8.30 -1.95 -5.59
N VAL A 78 8.29 -2.80 -4.57
CA VAL A 78 7.07 -3.20 -3.86
C VAL A 78 6.40 -2.00 -3.20
N MET A 79 7.17 -1.17 -2.51
CA MET A 79 6.62 0.00 -1.82
C MET A 79 6.13 1.07 -2.80
N GLU A 80 6.78 1.25 -3.94
CA GLU A 80 6.30 2.15 -5.00
C GLU A 80 4.97 1.67 -5.59
N ALA A 81 4.82 0.36 -5.81
CA ALA A 81 3.57 -0.22 -6.28
C ALA A 81 2.43 0.01 -5.27
N ILE A 82 2.69 -0.19 -3.99
CA ILE A 82 1.72 0.08 -2.91
C ILE A 82 1.36 1.55 -2.86
N ARG A 83 2.34 2.43 -2.97
CA ARG A 83 2.11 3.88 -3.00
C ARG A 83 1.18 4.27 -4.16
N ASN A 84 1.45 3.77 -5.36
CA ASN A 84 0.60 4.05 -6.52
C ASN A 84 -0.82 3.56 -6.33
N PHE A 85 -0.99 2.47 -5.60
CA PHE A 85 -2.30 1.89 -5.31
C PHE A 85 -3.06 2.65 -4.23
N LEU A 86 -2.40 3.03 -3.15
CA LEU A 86 -3.08 3.57 -1.95
C LEU A 86 -3.00 5.09 -1.77
N ALA A 87 -2.10 5.78 -2.47
CA ALA A 87 -1.91 7.21 -2.26
C ALA A 87 -3.18 8.04 -2.57
N LEU A 88 -3.83 7.79 -3.70
CA LEU A 88 -5.06 8.51 -4.06
C LEU A 88 -6.23 8.22 -3.11
N PRO A 89 -6.54 6.95 -2.77
CA PRO A 89 -7.57 6.68 -1.78
C PRO A 89 -7.32 7.36 -0.43
N VAL A 90 -6.09 7.31 0.07
CA VAL A 90 -5.73 7.97 1.33
C VAL A 90 -5.92 9.48 1.22
N ARG A 91 -5.46 10.07 0.11
CA ARG A 91 -5.59 11.52 -0.11
C ARG A 91 -7.04 11.96 -0.15
N THR A 92 -7.93 11.21 -0.83
CA THR A 92 -9.35 11.55 -0.88
C THR A 92 -10.00 11.47 0.49
N LEU A 93 -9.60 10.51 1.33
CA LEU A 93 -10.06 10.43 2.72
C LEU A 93 -9.60 11.62 3.54
N GLN A 94 -8.35 12.06 3.38
CA GLN A 94 -7.80 13.22 4.08
C GLN A 94 -8.54 14.50 3.70
N GLU A 95 -8.91 14.63 2.43
CA GLU A 95 -9.60 15.81 1.90
C GLU A 95 -11.12 15.74 2.09
N GLY A 96 -11.66 14.61 2.52
CA GLY A 96 -13.10 14.42 2.70
C GLY A 96 -13.89 14.33 1.41
N HIS A 97 -13.24 13.97 0.31
CA HIS A 97 -13.90 13.82 -1.00
C HIS A 97 -14.33 12.38 -1.25
N SER A 98 -15.33 12.23 -2.12
CA SER A 98 -15.70 10.92 -2.65
C SER A 98 -14.66 10.45 -3.67
N PHE A 99 -14.37 9.14 -3.68
CA PHE A 99 -13.44 8.55 -4.61
C PHE A 99 -14.18 7.62 -5.57
N THR A 100 -14.41 8.08 -6.80
CA THR A 100 -15.21 7.37 -7.79
C THR A 100 -14.41 6.67 -8.88
N LYS A 101 -13.08 6.69 -8.79
CA LYS A 101 -12.20 6.04 -9.76
C LYS A 101 -12.13 4.53 -9.54
N THR A 102 -11.71 3.83 -10.58
CA THR A 102 -11.54 2.37 -10.56
C THR A 102 -10.07 2.02 -10.78
N TRP A 103 -9.60 1.01 -10.05
CA TRP A 103 -8.26 0.45 -10.21
C TRP A 103 -8.32 -0.77 -11.10
N LYS A 104 -7.53 -0.80 -12.17
CA LYS A 104 -7.29 -2.02 -12.94
C LYS A 104 -6.19 -2.83 -12.28
N PRO A 105 -6.12 -4.16 -12.47
CA PRO A 105 -4.95 -4.93 -12.05
C PRO A 105 -3.67 -4.31 -12.58
N GLY A 106 -2.76 -3.92 -11.67
CA GLY A 106 -1.52 -3.22 -11.99
C GLY A 106 -1.65 -1.71 -12.16
N GLY A 107 -2.86 -1.16 -12.09
CA GLY A 107 -3.10 0.29 -12.19
C GLY A 107 -3.14 0.83 -13.62
N PRO A 108 -3.25 2.14 -13.77
CA PRO A 108 -3.46 3.16 -12.74
C PRO A 108 -4.94 3.35 -12.34
N TRP A 109 -5.20 4.30 -11.44
CA TRP A 109 -6.57 4.75 -11.15
C TRP A 109 -7.14 5.55 -12.33
N ARG A 110 -8.35 5.26 -12.67
CA ARG A 110 -9.05 5.95 -13.77
C ARG A 110 -10.51 6.29 -13.44
#